data_c372e6e98c09b4ec940e6df465a9b742
#
_entry.id   c372e6e98c09b4ec940e6df465a9b742
#
_cell.length_a   1.000
_cell.length_b   1.000
_cell.length_c   1.000
_cell.angle_alpha   90.00
_cell.angle_beta   90.00
_cell.angle_gamma   90.00
#
_symmetry.space_group_name_H-M   'P 1'
#
loop_
_entity.id
_entity.type
_entity.pdbx_description
1 polymer ?
#
loop_
_entity_poly.entity_id
_entity_poly.type
_entity_poly.pdbx_seq_one_letter_code
_entity_poly.pdbx_strand_id
1 'polypeptide(L)'
;MAKELEHDYILLIMNCQRYRAKAHQQKAGWLQHLPEYVNAYYHVIGDPDLSEPFKFDNEERILWVNTLDDYNSLPKKVIAAFVAVRSTFKFKYIFKTDDDQVLQDPADFFDTITWLIDQKVKKRMPAHYGGQVVDVQIPYLSQYFTIHPELPQDMIIQKTEYCSGRFYFLSSQAVNNLVSKRENVEKEYLEDYAIGLNLNPMLKKVMINIESDKFFKDLE
;
A
#
# COMPACT_ATOMS: atom_id res chain seq x y z
N MET A 1 -10.75 -13.35 24.54
CA MET A 1 -10.53 -13.08 23.10
C MET A 1 -10.82 -11.62 22.88
N ALA A 2 -9.81 -10.83 22.45
CA ALA A 2 -10.03 -9.44 22.07
C ALA A 2 -11.04 -9.44 20.91
N LYS A 3 -12.00 -8.52 20.96
CA LYS A 3 -13.01 -8.36 19.90
C LYS A 3 -12.26 -7.87 18.66
N GLU A 4 -12.21 -8.70 17.63
CA GLU A 4 -11.59 -8.36 16.36
C GLU A 4 -12.34 -7.15 15.76
N LEU A 5 -11.65 -6.05 15.51
CA LEU A 5 -12.26 -4.86 14.90
C LEU A 5 -12.53 -5.16 13.44
N GLU A 6 -13.77 -4.93 12.98
CA GLU A 6 -14.18 -5.23 11.60
C GLU A 6 -14.23 -3.92 10.79
N HIS A 7 -13.47 -3.90 9.69
CA HIS A 7 -13.47 -2.82 8.70
C HIS A 7 -13.46 -3.42 7.29
N ASP A 8 -14.38 -3.00 6.43
CA ASP A 8 -14.38 -3.48 5.05
C ASP A 8 -13.11 -3.02 4.30
N TYR A 9 -12.72 -1.77 4.53
CA TYR A 9 -11.58 -1.13 3.88
C TYR A 9 -10.68 -0.45 4.90
N ILE A 10 -9.36 -0.60 4.73
CA ILE A 10 -8.34 0.05 5.56
C ILE A 10 -7.38 0.76 4.62
N LEU A 11 -7.15 2.06 4.84
CA LEU A 11 -6.21 2.85 4.07
C LEU A 11 -4.87 2.96 4.81
N LEU A 12 -3.80 2.51 4.18
CA LEU A 12 -2.44 2.67 4.64
C LEU A 12 -1.72 3.72 3.81
N ILE A 13 -1.09 4.68 4.48
CA ILE A 13 -0.35 5.77 3.86
C ILE A 13 1.11 5.61 4.25
N MET A 14 1.98 5.24 3.29
CA MET A 14 3.40 5.08 3.58
C MET A 14 4.02 6.43 3.89
N ASN A 15 4.56 6.56 5.08
CA ASN A 15 5.18 7.78 5.58
C ASN A 15 6.54 7.43 6.22
N CYS A 16 7.26 8.44 6.67
CA CYS A 16 8.44 8.27 7.52
C CYS A 16 8.52 9.39 8.57
N GLN A 17 9.28 9.14 9.63
CA GLN A 17 9.45 10.10 10.73
C GLN A 17 9.95 11.46 10.21
N ARG A 18 10.84 11.46 9.22
CA ARG A 18 11.38 12.68 8.59
C ARG A 18 10.29 13.55 7.96
N TYR A 19 9.25 12.92 7.38
CA TYR A 19 8.17 13.60 6.65
C TYR A 19 6.84 13.59 7.42
N ARG A 20 6.89 13.46 8.75
CA ARG A 20 5.68 13.45 9.60
C ARG A 20 4.80 14.69 9.41
N ALA A 21 5.38 15.82 9.02
CA ALA A 21 4.63 17.04 8.70
C ALA A 21 3.64 16.82 7.54
N LYS A 22 3.98 16.00 6.53
CA LYS A 22 3.07 15.65 5.42
C LYS A 22 1.83 14.91 5.94
N ALA A 23 1.98 14.02 6.95
CA ALA A 23 0.83 13.37 7.58
C ALA A 23 -0.14 14.38 8.21
N HIS A 24 0.37 15.43 8.85
CA HIS A 24 -0.48 16.50 9.37
C HIS A 24 -1.20 17.28 8.27
N GLN A 25 -0.51 17.57 7.15
CA GLN A 25 -1.13 18.23 6.00
C GLN A 25 -2.23 17.37 5.38
N GLN A 26 -1.98 16.07 5.18
CA GLN A 26 -2.99 15.15 4.65
C GLN A 26 -4.20 15.02 5.59
N LYS A 27 -3.97 14.93 6.91
CA LYS A 27 -5.03 14.90 7.92
C LYS A 27 -5.84 16.19 7.95
N ALA A 28 -5.22 17.35 7.80
CA ALA A 28 -5.90 18.65 7.73
C ALA A 28 -6.60 18.88 6.38
N GLY A 29 -6.23 18.11 5.36
CA GLY A 29 -6.74 18.23 4.00
C GLY A 29 -7.68 17.08 3.61
N TRP A 30 -7.28 16.34 2.59
CA TRP A 30 -8.14 15.38 1.89
C TRP A 30 -8.63 14.21 2.77
N LEU A 31 -7.91 13.80 3.82
CA LEU A 31 -8.33 12.72 4.71
C LEU A 31 -9.59 13.06 5.53
N GLN A 32 -9.96 14.33 5.67
CA GLN A 32 -11.23 14.73 6.28
C GLN A 32 -12.46 14.44 5.40
N HIS A 33 -12.22 14.21 4.12
CA HIS A 33 -13.26 13.97 3.13
C HIS A 33 -13.38 12.49 2.72
N LEU A 34 -12.74 11.59 3.50
CA LEU A 34 -12.90 10.15 3.28
C LEU A 34 -14.34 9.73 3.53
N PRO A 35 -14.90 8.83 2.69
CA PRO A 35 -16.19 8.24 2.97
C PRO A 35 -16.15 7.41 4.26
N GLU A 36 -17.28 7.33 4.97
CA GLU A 36 -17.37 6.68 6.28
C GLU A 36 -16.85 5.23 6.27
N TYR A 37 -17.05 4.52 5.18
CA TYR A 37 -16.61 3.12 5.04
C TYR A 37 -15.09 2.97 4.84
N VAL A 38 -14.33 4.07 4.62
CA VAL A 38 -12.85 4.14 4.56
C VAL A 38 -12.28 4.93 5.75
N ASN A 39 -13.00 5.01 6.85
CA ASN A 39 -12.59 5.81 8.01
C ASN A 39 -11.43 5.20 8.82
N ALA A 40 -11.11 3.92 8.61
CA ALA A 40 -9.93 3.28 9.18
C ALA A 40 -8.71 3.58 8.30
N TYR A 41 -7.93 4.61 8.67
CA TYR A 41 -6.68 4.92 7.99
C TYR A 41 -5.53 5.10 8.98
N TYR A 42 -4.31 4.80 8.52
CA TYR A 42 -3.09 4.96 9.30
C TYR A 42 -1.92 5.38 8.43
N HIS A 43 -1.14 6.36 8.90
CA HIS A 43 0.20 6.64 8.40
C HIS A 43 1.15 5.58 8.95
N VAL A 44 1.86 4.89 8.07
CA VAL A 44 2.79 3.82 8.45
C VAL A 44 4.19 4.41 8.57
N ILE A 45 4.78 4.30 9.76
CA ILE A 45 6.11 4.84 10.09
C ILE A 45 6.97 3.71 10.66
N GLY A 46 8.22 3.61 10.19
CA GLY A 46 9.21 2.69 10.75
C GLY A 46 9.77 3.23 12.08
N ASP A 47 9.95 2.33 13.03
CA ASP A 47 10.65 2.60 14.28
C ASP A 47 11.46 1.35 14.67
N PRO A 48 12.78 1.34 14.39
CA PRO A 48 13.63 0.18 14.71
C PRO A 48 13.79 -0.08 16.20
N ASP A 49 13.50 0.92 17.06
CA ASP A 49 13.61 0.81 18.51
C ASP A 49 12.31 0.34 19.17
N LEU A 50 11.26 0.11 18.38
CA LEU A 50 9.98 -0.37 18.89
C LEU A 50 10.15 -1.77 19.50
N SER A 51 9.75 -1.94 20.77
CA SER A 51 9.88 -3.22 21.50
C SER A 51 8.93 -4.31 20.99
N GLU A 52 7.85 -3.92 20.32
CA GLU A 52 6.84 -4.81 19.73
C GLU A 52 6.98 -4.83 18.21
N PRO A 53 6.49 -5.87 17.50
CA PRO A 53 6.53 -5.90 16.06
C PRO A 53 5.81 -4.72 15.39
N PHE A 54 4.76 -4.22 16.03
CA PHE A 54 3.98 -3.06 15.60
C PHE A 54 3.15 -2.46 16.74
N LYS A 55 2.74 -1.21 16.58
CA LYS A 55 1.84 -0.50 17.50
C LYS A 55 0.90 0.42 16.75
N PHE A 56 -0.40 0.29 16.99
CA PHE A 56 -1.41 1.24 16.51
C PHE A 56 -1.56 2.40 17.50
N ASP A 57 -1.36 3.62 17.03
CA ASP A 57 -1.72 4.85 17.70
C ASP A 57 -3.01 5.39 17.06
N ASN A 58 -4.14 5.11 17.69
CA ASN A 58 -5.45 5.48 17.16
C ASN A 58 -5.75 6.99 17.27
N GLU A 59 -5.12 7.69 18.21
CA GLU A 59 -5.29 9.14 18.39
C GLU A 59 -4.55 9.88 17.27
N GLU A 60 -3.27 9.51 17.05
CA GLU A 60 -2.45 10.07 15.99
C GLU A 60 -2.69 9.45 14.62
N ARG A 61 -3.50 8.38 14.52
CA ARG A 61 -3.70 7.64 13.27
C ARG A 61 -2.37 7.19 12.67
N ILE A 62 -1.48 6.65 13.49
CA ILE A 62 -0.17 6.13 13.09
C ILE A 62 -0.11 4.63 13.37
N LEU A 63 0.42 3.89 12.41
CA LEU A 63 0.87 2.52 12.59
C LEU A 63 2.40 2.52 12.63
N TRP A 64 2.94 2.32 13.81
CA TRP A 64 4.36 2.09 14.02
C TRP A 64 4.71 0.65 13.71
N VAL A 65 5.78 0.40 12.96
CA VAL A 65 6.26 -0.94 12.63
C VAL A 65 7.75 -1.05 12.94
N ASN A 66 8.18 -2.17 13.54
CA ASN A 66 9.58 -2.39 13.91
C ASN A 66 10.40 -2.68 12.65
N THR A 67 10.86 -1.62 11.98
CA THR A 67 11.75 -1.65 10.82
C THR A 67 12.47 -0.31 10.68
N LEU A 68 13.56 -0.29 9.93
CA LEU A 68 14.20 0.95 9.50
C LEU A 68 13.20 1.81 8.71
N ASP A 69 13.38 3.13 8.78
CA ASP A 69 12.46 4.11 8.19
C ASP A 69 13.08 4.84 6.99
N ASP A 70 14.00 4.18 6.30
CA ASP A 70 14.63 4.65 5.07
C ASP A 70 13.91 4.14 3.80
N TYR A 71 14.33 4.63 2.64
CA TYR A 71 13.74 4.27 1.35
C TYR A 71 13.94 2.79 1.01
N ASN A 72 15.14 2.25 1.26
CA ASN A 72 15.47 0.85 0.99
C ASN A 72 14.67 -0.14 1.84
N SER A 73 14.14 0.32 2.97
CA SER A 73 13.34 -0.49 3.89
C SER A 73 11.83 -0.42 3.59
N LEU A 74 11.42 0.29 2.54
CA LEU A 74 10.00 0.46 2.21
C LEU A 74 9.26 -0.88 1.96
N PRO A 75 9.84 -1.88 1.25
CA PRO A 75 9.22 -3.20 1.14
C PRO A 75 9.04 -3.91 2.49
N LYS A 76 10.01 -3.76 3.40
CA LYS A 76 9.92 -4.31 4.77
C LYS A 76 8.83 -3.61 5.57
N LYS A 77 8.73 -2.29 5.44
CA LYS A 77 7.74 -1.47 6.12
C LYS A 77 6.33 -1.83 5.68
N VAL A 78 6.07 -1.94 4.37
CA VAL A 78 4.75 -2.27 3.87
C VAL A 78 4.31 -3.68 4.28
N ILE A 79 5.21 -4.68 4.20
CA ILE A 79 4.84 -6.04 4.60
C ILE A 79 4.63 -6.16 6.12
N ALA A 80 5.37 -5.41 6.94
CA ALA A 80 5.15 -5.32 8.37
C ALA A 80 3.79 -4.69 8.70
N ALA A 81 3.39 -3.65 7.95
CA ALA A 81 2.06 -3.04 8.08
C ALA A 81 0.95 -4.04 7.71
N PHE A 82 1.14 -4.85 6.67
CA PHE A 82 0.18 -5.91 6.32
C PHE A 82 0.06 -6.97 7.41
N VAL A 83 1.17 -7.36 8.04
CA VAL A 83 1.16 -8.26 9.21
C VAL A 83 0.37 -7.64 10.35
N ALA A 84 0.59 -6.36 10.66
CA ALA A 84 -0.11 -5.64 11.71
C ALA A 84 -1.62 -5.59 11.47
N VAL A 85 -2.03 -5.17 10.27
CA VAL A 85 -3.46 -5.09 9.89
C VAL A 85 -4.12 -6.47 9.95
N ARG A 86 -3.48 -7.49 9.37
CA ARG A 86 -3.99 -8.87 9.39
C ARG A 86 -4.17 -9.42 10.80
N SER A 87 -3.29 -9.05 11.73
CA SER A 87 -3.31 -9.55 13.11
C SER A 87 -4.34 -8.83 14.00
N THR A 88 -4.78 -7.64 13.58
CA THR A 88 -5.61 -6.75 14.41
C THR A 88 -7.03 -6.63 13.89
N PHE A 89 -7.22 -6.67 12.57
CA PHE A 89 -8.50 -6.38 11.94
C PHE A 89 -9.00 -7.54 11.06
N LYS A 90 -10.32 -7.66 11.01
CA LYS A 90 -11.01 -8.38 9.94
C LYS A 90 -11.35 -7.37 8.85
N PHE A 91 -10.85 -7.57 7.62
CA PHE A 91 -11.01 -6.63 6.52
C PHE A 91 -11.24 -7.34 5.19
N LYS A 92 -11.80 -6.62 4.21
CA LYS A 92 -11.96 -7.10 2.83
C LYS A 92 -10.79 -6.65 1.96
N TYR A 93 -10.45 -5.36 2.03
CA TYR A 93 -9.39 -4.77 1.21
C TYR A 93 -8.52 -3.79 2.02
N ILE A 94 -7.25 -3.73 1.65
CA ILE A 94 -6.34 -2.64 2.00
C ILE A 94 -6.20 -1.75 0.77
N PHE A 95 -6.31 -0.44 0.97
CA PHE A 95 -5.87 0.59 0.05
C PHE A 95 -4.51 1.11 0.51
N LYS A 96 -3.59 1.35 -0.42
CA LYS A 96 -2.26 1.93 -0.12
C LYS A 96 -2.03 3.17 -0.98
N THR A 97 -1.48 4.19 -0.36
CA THR A 97 -0.96 5.38 -1.04
C THR A 97 0.29 5.90 -0.33
N ASP A 98 0.92 6.96 -0.87
CA ASP A 98 2.12 7.59 -0.32
C ASP A 98 1.80 8.91 0.40
N ASP A 99 2.73 9.40 1.22
CA ASP A 99 2.57 10.60 2.03
C ASP A 99 2.67 11.92 1.24
N ASP A 100 3.19 11.85 0.03
CA ASP A 100 3.37 12.98 -0.88
C ASP A 100 2.21 13.16 -1.87
N GLN A 101 1.08 12.52 -1.62
CA GLN A 101 -0.09 12.56 -2.51
C GLN A 101 -1.28 13.29 -1.88
N VAL A 102 -1.99 14.03 -2.73
CA VAL A 102 -3.29 14.63 -2.43
C VAL A 102 -4.34 14.04 -3.34
N LEU A 103 -5.35 13.40 -2.78
CA LEU A 103 -6.51 12.92 -3.53
C LEU A 103 -7.52 14.05 -3.70
N GLN A 104 -7.89 14.38 -4.95
CA GLN A 104 -8.67 15.58 -5.27
C GLN A 104 -10.13 15.48 -4.83
N ASP A 105 -10.75 14.32 -5.06
CA ASP A 105 -12.12 14.02 -4.63
C ASP A 105 -12.13 12.63 -3.99
N PRO A 106 -11.89 12.54 -2.67
CA PRO A 106 -11.79 11.25 -1.99
C PRO A 106 -13.07 10.43 -2.05
N ALA A 107 -14.23 11.07 -1.90
CA ALA A 107 -15.50 10.37 -1.90
C ALA A 107 -15.78 9.72 -3.26
N ASP A 108 -15.73 10.49 -4.34
CA ASP A 108 -15.96 9.99 -5.71
C ASP A 108 -14.94 8.91 -6.09
N PHE A 109 -13.68 9.12 -5.74
CA PHE A 109 -12.63 8.15 -6.02
C PHE A 109 -12.91 6.80 -5.35
N PHE A 110 -13.13 6.77 -4.03
CA PHE A 110 -13.36 5.52 -3.31
C PHE A 110 -14.69 4.87 -3.68
N ASP A 111 -15.75 5.65 -3.94
CA ASP A 111 -17.02 5.14 -4.46
C ASP A 111 -16.83 4.45 -5.82
N THR A 112 -16.06 5.05 -6.71
CA THR A 112 -15.72 4.46 -8.01
C THR A 112 -14.94 3.15 -7.84
N ILE A 113 -13.89 3.13 -7.01
CA ILE A 113 -13.06 1.93 -6.81
C ILE A 113 -13.86 0.80 -6.19
N THR A 114 -14.63 1.06 -5.14
CA THR A 114 -15.44 0.05 -4.47
C THR A 114 -16.54 -0.48 -5.38
N TRP A 115 -17.17 0.38 -6.19
CA TRP A 115 -18.11 -0.04 -7.20
C TRP A 115 -17.48 -0.98 -8.26
N LEU A 116 -16.27 -0.64 -8.76
CA LEU A 116 -15.54 -1.49 -9.71
C LEU A 116 -15.22 -2.86 -9.09
N ILE A 117 -14.77 -2.90 -7.84
CA ILE A 117 -14.51 -4.14 -7.09
C ILE A 117 -15.80 -4.98 -7.01
N ASP A 118 -16.91 -4.37 -6.59
CA ASP A 118 -18.20 -5.04 -6.45
C ASP A 118 -18.71 -5.59 -7.78
N GLN A 119 -18.54 -4.87 -8.89
CA GLN A 119 -18.91 -5.38 -10.23
C GLN A 119 -18.11 -6.65 -10.58
N LYS A 120 -16.83 -6.74 -10.19
CA LYS A 120 -16.05 -7.95 -10.42
C LYS A 120 -16.50 -9.12 -9.54
N VAL A 121 -16.82 -8.84 -8.27
CA VAL A 121 -17.37 -9.85 -7.34
C VAL A 121 -18.71 -10.40 -7.88
N LYS A 122 -19.63 -9.53 -8.29
CA LYS A 122 -20.94 -9.92 -8.87
C LYS A 122 -20.77 -10.82 -10.11
N LYS A 123 -19.72 -10.60 -10.89
CA LYS A 123 -19.39 -11.44 -12.07
C LYS A 123 -18.62 -12.72 -11.69
N ARG A 124 -18.44 -13.04 -10.41
CA ARG A 124 -17.66 -14.18 -9.90
C ARG A 124 -16.19 -14.16 -10.37
N MET A 125 -15.65 -12.99 -10.58
CA MET A 125 -14.27 -12.75 -10.99
C MET A 125 -13.64 -11.70 -10.04
N PRO A 126 -13.49 -12.01 -8.74
CA PRO A 126 -13.04 -11.02 -7.76
C PRO A 126 -11.67 -10.46 -8.15
N ALA A 127 -11.54 -9.15 -8.11
CA ALA A 127 -10.25 -8.48 -8.26
C ALA A 127 -9.54 -8.49 -6.91
N HIS A 128 -8.35 -9.07 -6.88
CA HIS A 128 -7.54 -9.16 -5.66
C HIS A 128 -6.46 -8.09 -5.60
N TYR A 129 -6.18 -7.43 -6.73
CA TYR A 129 -5.15 -6.42 -6.89
C TYR A 129 -5.59 -5.43 -7.97
N GLY A 130 -5.29 -4.16 -7.77
CA GLY A 130 -5.55 -3.11 -8.76
C GLY A 130 -4.92 -1.80 -8.38
N GLY A 131 -4.70 -0.96 -9.37
CA GLY A 131 -4.00 0.32 -9.33
C GLY A 131 -3.56 0.69 -10.74
N GLN A 132 -2.67 1.66 -10.89
CA GLN A 132 -2.08 1.98 -12.20
C GLN A 132 -1.10 0.88 -12.60
N VAL A 133 -1.51 0.04 -13.56
CA VAL A 133 -0.75 -1.15 -13.95
C VAL A 133 0.50 -0.76 -14.74
N VAL A 134 1.63 -1.27 -14.29
CA VAL A 134 2.92 -1.24 -14.98
C VAL A 134 3.24 -2.66 -15.43
N ASP A 135 3.44 -2.84 -16.74
CA ASP A 135 3.69 -4.14 -17.35
C ASP A 135 5.13 -4.24 -17.85
N VAL A 136 5.95 -4.97 -17.12
CA VAL A 136 7.34 -5.24 -17.50
C VAL A 136 7.42 -6.50 -18.36
N GLN A 137 7.48 -6.33 -19.66
CA GLN A 137 7.55 -7.44 -20.62
C GLN A 137 8.92 -8.11 -20.71
N ILE A 138 10.00 -7.32 -20.53
CA ILE A 138 11.39 -7.78 -20.65
C ILE A 138 12.17 -7.26 -19.43
N PRO A 139 12.95 -8.12 -18.76
CA PRO A 139 13.81 -7.67 -17.67
C PRO A 139 14.77 -6.55 -18.10
N TYR A 140 14.96 -5.54 -17.22
CA TYR A 140 15.85 -4.42 -17.51
C TYR A 140 16.62 -3.96 -16.26
N LEU A 141 17.75 -3.28 -16.48
CA LEU A 141 18.52 -2.65 -15.42
C LEU A 141 17.82 -1.35 -15.00
N SER A 142 17.44 -1.26 -13.73
CA SER A 142 16.79 -0.07 -13.19
C SER A 142 17.72 1.15 -13.20
N GLN A 143 17.17 2.31 -13.54
CA GLN A 143 17.85 3.59 -13.47
C GLN A 143 17.40 4.42 -12.24
N TYR A 144 16.59 3.84 -11.35
CA TYR A 144 16.08 4.55 -10.16
C TYR A 144 17.18 5.08 -9.22
N PHE A 145 18.37 4.46 -9.22
CA PHE A 145 19.53 4.95 -8.47
C PHE A 145 19.95 6.39 -8.87
N THR A 146 19.55 6.87 -10.05
CA THR A 146 19.82 8.26 -10.47
C THR A 146 18.98 9.28 -9.71
N ILE A 147 17.82 8.87 -9.19
CA ILE A 147 16.90 9.69 -8.39
C ILE A 147 17.07 9.35 -6.90
N HIS A 148 17.30 8.08 -6.59
CA HIS A 148 17.48 7.52 -5.26
C HIS A 148 18.85 6.87 -5.15
N PRO A 149 19.92 7.65 -4.85
CA PRO A 149 21.30 7.16 -4.84
C PRO A 149 21.58 6.03 -3.84
N GLU A 150 20.70 5.85 -2.87
CA GLU A 150 20.74 4.75 -1.90
C GLU A 150 20.37 3.38 -2.50
N LEU A 151 19.78 3.33 -3.70
CA LEU A 151 19.43 2.09 -4.38
C LEU A 151 20.64 1.43 -5.05
N PRO A 152 20.67 0.09 -5.16
CA PRO A 152 21.71 -0.62 -5.92
C PRO A 152 21.72 -0.22 -7.40
N GLN A 153 22.92 -0.01 -7.94
CA GLN A 153 23.10 0.33 -9.35
C GLN A 153 22.92 -0.85 -10.31
N ASP A 154 22.98 -2.06 -9.77
CA ASP A 154 22.85 -3.33 -10.51
C ASP A 154 21.47 -3.99 -10.34
N MET A 155 20.47 -3.24 -9.86
CA MET A 155 19.11 -3.74 -9.61
C MET A 155 18.42 -4.09 -10.93
N ILE A 156 18.06 -5.37 -11.10
CA ILE A 156 17.32 -5.85 -12.28
C ILE A 156 15.84 -5.95 -11.94
N ILE A 157 15.02 -5.24 -12.71
CA ILE A 157 13.55 -5.39 -12.68
C ILE A 157 13.17 -6.57 -13.58
N GLN A 158 12.59 -7.60 -12.97
CA GLN A 158 12.18 -8.81 -13.66
C GLN A 158 10.84 -8.62 -14.39
N LYS A 159 10.58 -9.49 -15.36
CA LYS A 159 9.27 -9.55 -16.05
C LYS A 159 8.16 -9.78 -15.03
N THR A 160 7.23 -8.83 -14.91
CA THR A 160 6.04 -8.91 -14.05
C THR A 160 5.07 -7.79 -14.36
N GLU A 161 3.80 -7.95 -13.97
CA GLU A 161 2.85 -6.85 -13.84
C GLU A 161 2.78 -6.43 -12.37
N TYR A 162 2.82 -5.12 -12.11
CA TYR A 162 2.62 -4.53 -10.78
C TYR A 162 1.82 -3.24 -10.89
N CYS A 163 1.33 -2.71 -9.77
CA CYS A 163 0.67 -1.41 -9.73
C CYS A 163 1.61 -0.38 -9.13
N SER A 164 1.68 0.81 -9.73
CA SER A 164 2.47 1.95 -9.25
C SER A 164 2.17 2.28 -7.77
N GLY A 165 3.19 2.67 -7.03
CA GLY A 165 3.13 2.99 -5.60
C GLY A 165 2.19 4.13 -5.23
N ARG A 166 1.87 5.04 -6.17
CA ARG A 166 0.95 6.17 -5.93
C ARG A 166 -0.38 5.72 -5.31
N PHE A 167 -0.97 4.66 -5.85
CA PHE A 167 -2.15 4.01 -5.27
C PHE A 167 -2.29 2.58 -5.78
N TYR A 168 -2.55 1.67 -4.86
CA TYR A 168 -3.06 0.34 -5.20
C TYR A 168 -3.97 -0.21 -4.10
N PHE A 169 -4.76 -1.23 -4.44
CA PHE A 169 -5.52 -2.01 -3.47
C PHE A 169 -5.18 -3.49 -3.52
N LEU A 170 -5.34 -4.15 -2.37
CA LEU A 170 -5.16 -5.59 -2.19
C LEU A 170 -6.32 -6.17 -1.39
N SER A 171 -6.89 -7.28 -1.85
CA SER A 171 -7.85 -8.03 -1.04
C SER A 171 -7.17 -8.70 0.16
N SER A 172 -7.94 -9.08 1.18
CA SER A 172 -7.43 -9.84 2.33
C SER A 172 -6.73 -11.15 1.90
N GLN A 173 -7.18 -11.79 0.82
CA GLN A 173 -6.54 -12.97 0.25
C GLN A 173 -5.16 -12.64 -0.35
N ALA A 174 -5.03 -11.52 -1.06
CA ALA A 174 -3.76 -11.04 -1.61
C ALA A 174 -2.78 -10.68 -0.49
N VAL A 175 -3.24 -9.97 0.53
CA VAL A 175 -2.45 -9.64 1.72
C VAL A 175 -1.95 -10.92 2.41
N ASN A 176 -2.81 -11.91 2.62
CA ASN A 176 -2.41 -13.20 3.22
C ASN A 176 -1.34 -13.91 2.40
N ASN A 177 -1.46 -13.89 1.06
CA ASN A 177 -0.46 -14.47 0.16
C ASN A 177 0.90 -13.75 0.27
N LEU A 178 0.91 -12.41 0.28
CA LEU A 178 2.13 -11.62 0.43
C LEU A 178 2.79 -11.84 1.80
N VAL A 179 2.01 -11.85 2.88
CA VAL A 179 2.53 -12.13 4.22
C VAL A 179 3.16 -13.52 4.31
N SER A 180 2.60 -14.52 3.62
CA SER A 180 3.21 -15.87 3.57
C SER A 180 4.54 -15.91 2.80
N LYS A 181 4.83 -14.88 2.00
CA LYS A 181 6.07 -14.69 1.22
C LYS A 181 6.91 -13.51 1.72
N ARG A 182 6.70 -13.12 2.98
CA ARG A 182 7.34 -11.95 3.59
C ARG A 182 8.84 -11.86 3.27
N GLU A 183 9.58 -12.95 3.49
CA GLU A 183 11.03 -12.99 3.28
C GLU A 183 11.44 -12.66 1.83
N ASN A 184 10.60 -12.95 0.84
CA ASN A 184 10.88 -12.63 -0.56
C ASN A 184 10.58 -11.15 -0.84
N VAL A 185 9.48 -10.60 -0.30
CA VAL A 185 9.15 -9.17 -0.41
C VAL A 185 10.23 -8.32 0.22
N GLU A 186 10.75 -8.72 1.40
CA GLU A 186 11.78 -8.00 2.15
C GLU A 186 13.17 -7.97 1.49
N LYS A 187 13.41 -8.80 0.46
CA LYS A 187 14.66 -8.81 -0.32
C LYS A 187 14.67 -7.77 -1.44
N GLU A 188 13.51 -7.25 -1.80
CA GLU A 188 13.37 -6.26 -2.86
C GLU A 188 13.64 -4.84 -2.31
N TYR A 189 13.88 -3.90 -3.22
CA TYR A 189 14.15 -2.50 -2.90
C TYR A 189 12.99 -1.56 -3.26
N LEU A 190 12.28 -1.85 -4.35
CA LEU A 190 11.12 -1.07 -4.78
C LEU A 190 9.84 -1.73 -4.27
N GLU A 191 9.09 -1.02 -3.47
CA GLU A 191 7.95 -1.55 -2.73
C GLU A 191 6.83 -2.05 -3.65
N ASP A 192 6.38 -1.23 -4.58
CA ASP A 192 5.30 -1.53 -5.51
C ASP A 192 5.64 -2.69 -6.46
N TYR A 193 6.86 -2.70 -6.98
CA TYR A 193 7.42 -3.81 -7.74
C TYR A 193 7.49 -5.09 -6.89
N ALA A 194 7.97 -5.01 -5.64
CA ALA A 194 8.06 -6.15 -4.73
C ALA A 194 6.69 -6.81 -4.49
N ILE A 195 5.65 -6.01 -4.32
CA ILE A 195 4.26 -6.48 -4.20
C ILE A 195 3.83 -7.24 -5.45
N GLY A 196 3.97 -6.63 -6.64
CA GLY A 196 3.56 -7.25 -7.89
C GLY A 196 4.36 -8.49 -8.25
N LEU A 197 5.69 -8.49 -8.01
CA LEU A 197 6.57 -9.63 -8.28
C LEU A 197 6.20 -10.86 -7.42
N ASN A 198 5.92 -10.63 -6.14
CA ASN A 198 5.71 -11.70 -5.16
C ASN A 198 4.24 -12.15 -5.06
N LEU A 199 3.28 -11.37 -5.54
CA LEU A 199 1.89 -11.77 -5.54
C LEU A 199 1.66 -12.99 -6.47
N ASN A 200 0.89 -13.97 -5.97
CA ASN A 200 0.56 -15.16 -6.78
C ASN A 200 -0.10 -14.74 -8.10
N PRO A 201 0.37 -15.24 -9.27
CA PRO A 201 -0.20 -14.90 -10.58
C PRO A 201 -1.71 -15.13 -10.68
N MET A 202 -2.27 -16.11 -9.97
CA MET A 202 -3.72 -16.34 -9.94
C MET A 202 -4.49 -15.18 -9.31
N LEU A 203 -3.89 -14.44 -8.36
CA LEU A 203 -4.49 -13.26 -7.73
C LEU A 203 -4.33 -12.00 -8.58
N LYS A 204 -3.45 -12.02 -9.58
CA LYS A 204 -3.29 -10.96 -10.60
C LYS A 204 -4.13 -11.19 -11.86
N LYS A 205 -4.77 -12.36 -11.99
CA LYS A 205 -5.51 -12.72 -13.23
C LYS A 205 -6.61 -11.71 -13.59
N VAL A 206 -7.19 -11.07 -12.58
CA VAL A 206 -8.21 -10.02 -12.73
C VAL A 206 -7.72 -8.79 -11.99
N MET A 207 -6.96 -7.93 -12.67
CA MET A 207 -6.57 -6.63 -12.15
C MET A 207 -7.56 -5.56 -12.61
N ILE A 208 -7.76 -4.55 -11.75
CA ILE A 208 -8.48 -3.33 -12.11
C ILE A 208 -7.41 -2.26 -12.38
N ASN A 209 -7.30 -1.81 -13.62
CA ASN A 209 -6.43 -0.68 -13.95
C ASN A 209 -7.10 0.63 -13.56
N ILE A 210 -6.38 1.45 -12.75
CA ILE A 210 -6.81 2.74 -12.24
C ILE A 210 -5.78 3.77 -12.68
N GLU A 211 -6.19 4.72 -13.50
CA GLU A 211 -5.32 5.83 -13.91
C GLU A 211 -5.15 6.82 -12.76
N SER A 212 -4.34 6.44 -11.75
CA SER A 212 -4.20 7.19 -10.49
C SER A 212 -3.75 8.64 -10.69
N ASP A 213 -2.97 8.93 -11.73
CA ASP A 213 -2.50 10.28 -12.06
C ASP A 213 -3.65 11.26 -12.38
N LYS A 214 -4.84 10.77 -12.71
CA LYS A 214 -6.03 11.61 -12.91
C LYS A 214 -6.67 12.09 -11.62
N PHE A 215 -6.45 11.38 -10.53
CA PHE A 215 -7.11 11.62 -9.25
C PHE A 215 -6.18 12.20 -8.19
N PHE A 216 -4.91 11.82 -8.26
CA PHE A 216 -3.90 12.25 -7.30
C PHE A 216 -3.03 13.39 -7.86
N LYS A 217 -2.65 14.31 -6.98
CA LYS A 217 -1.63 15.33 -7.22
C LYS A 217 -0.54 15.20 -6.17
N ASP A 218 0.64 15.68 -6.51
CA ASP A 218 1.72 15.75 -5.54
C ASP A 218 1.40 16.78 -4.45
N LEU A 219 1.73 16.47 -3.21
CA LEU A 219 1.59 17.36 -2.06
C LEU A 219 2.74 18.38 -2.12
N GLU A 220 2.41 19.67 -2.23
CA GLU A 220 3.35 20.79 -2.25
C GLU A 220 3.92 21.11 -0.85
#